data_56f556b2bc66ff56f1475f6f9497fd93
#
_entry.id   56f556b2bc66ff56f1475f6f9497fd93
#
_cell.length_a   1.000
_cell.length_b   1.000
_cell.length_c   1.000
_cell.angle_alpha   90.00
_cell.angle_beta   90.00
_cell.angle_gamma   90.00
#
_symmetry.space_group_name_H-M   'P 1'
#
loop_
_entity.id
_entity.type
_entity.pdbx_description
1 polymer ?
#
loop_
_entity_poly.entity_id
_entity_poly.type
_entity_poly.pdbx_seq_one_letter_code
_entity_poly.pdbx_strand_id
1 'polypeptide(L)'
;MTRGISQDYLKRHPEPVDVSLVVEVADSSLEEDRTVMARIYGGGELARYWIINLVGHQVEVYSQPSGIAEPLGYRHCEIFRPGQSIPVVIDETEVGRIAVADILP
;
A
#
# COMPACT_ATOMS: atom_id res chain seq x y z
N MET A 1 14.60 -0.20 6.45
CA MET A 1 14.55 0.29 6.10
C MET A 1 14.72 0.83 5.47
N THR A 2 14.46 1.01 5.38
CA THR A 2 14.51 1.49 4.54
C THR A 2 15.09 2.49 4.45
N ARG A 3 15.73 2.69 4.42
CA ARG A 3 16.18 3.58 4.09
C ARG A 3 15.56 4.10 3.08
N GLY A 4 14.63 3.71 2.68
CA GLY A 4 14.02 4.11 1.52
C GLY A 4 13.94 5.56 1.25
N ILE A 5 14.09 6.37 2.22
CA ILE A 5 13.97 7.79 2.01
C ILE A 5 15.34 8.42 1.89
N SER A 6 16.09 7.99 0.95
CA SER A 6 17.37 8.60 0.70
C SER A 6 17.18 9.84 -0.16
N GLN A 7 18.18 10.70 -0.18
CA GLN A 7 18.15 11.88 -1.03
C GLN A 7 18.08 11.51 -2.49
N ASP A 8 18.78 10.46 -2.87
CA ASP A 8 18.75 10.02 -4.25
C ASP A 8 17.36 9.58 -4.65
N TYR A 9 16.68 8.91 -3.75
CA TYR A 9 15.35 8.43 -4.02
C TYR A 9 14.37 9.58 -4.21
N LEU A 10 14.55 10.64 -3.45
CA LEU A 10 13.68 11.80 -3.57
C LEU A 10 13.89 12.55 -4.86
N LYS A 11 15.09 12.49 -5.42
CA LYS A 11 15.41 13.24 -6.64
C LYS A 11 14.93 12.57 -7.89
N ARG A 12 14.70 11.27 -7.85
CA ARG A 12 14.17 10.55 -8.99
C ARG A 12 12.95 9.79 -8.56
N HIS A 13 12.05 9.64 -9.47
CA HIS A 13 10.83 8.89 -9.17
C HIS A 13 11.16 7.41 -9.14
N PRO A 14 10.85 6.72 -8.03
CA PRO A 14 11.09 5.27 -8.01
C PRO A 14 10.18 4.58 -9.00
N GLU A 15 10.74 3.65 -9.72
CA GLU A 15 9.96 2.82 -10.60
C GLU A 15 9.23 1.77 -9.78
N PRO A 16 8.09 1.25 -10.26
CA PRO A 16 7.43 0.18 -9.54
C PRO A 16 8.33 -1.02 -9.27
N VAL A 17 9.32 -1.23 -10.11
CA VAL A 17 10.25 -2.34 -9.90
C VAL A 17 11.15 -2.09 -8.69
N ASP A 18 11.32 -0.82 -8.29
CA ASP A 18 12.16 -0.45 -7.17
C ASP A 18 11.40 -0.42 -5.85
N VAL A 19 10.07 -0.52 -5.89
CA VAL A 19 9.24 -0.36 -4.72
C VAL A 19 8.25 -1.52 -4.66
N SER A 20 8.24 -2.25 -3.54
CA SER A 20 7.32 -3.36 -3.35
C SER A 20 6.05 -2.97 -2.62
N LEU A 21 6.11 -1.91 -1.85
CA LEU A 21 5.01 -1.54 -0.96
C LEU A 21 4.96 -0.03 -0.81
N VAL A 22 3.77 0.52 -0.96
CA VAL A 22 3.51 1.93 -0.68
C VAL A 22 2.44 1.99 0.38
N VAL A 23 2.61 2.86 1.37
CA VAL A 23 1.64 3.06 2.44
C VAL A 23 1.20 4.51 2.40
N GLU A 24 -0.10 4.72 2.26
CA GLU A 24 -0.69 6.05 2.28
C GLU A 24 -1.56 6.20 3.51
N VAL A 25 -1.51 7.37 4.13
CA VAL A 25 -2.37 7.66 5.26
C VAL A 25 -3.51 8.52 4.75
N ALA A 26 -4.74 8.02 4.89
CA ALA A 26 -5.90 8.68 4.31
C ALA A 26 -6.83 9.20 5.39
N ASP A 27 -7.10 10.48 5.34
CA ASP A 27 -8.06 11.14 6.20
C ASP A 27 -9.17 11.69 5.31
N SER A 28 -8.96 12.83 4.69
CA SER A 28 -9.95 13.39 3.78
C SER A 28 -9.75 12.91 2.35
N SER A 29 -8.66 12.23 2.06
CA SER A 29 -8.31 11.79 0.71
C SER A 29 -8.65 10.32 0.45
N LEU A 30 -9.44 9.70 1.32
CA LEU A 30 -9.67 8.25 1.24
C LEU A 30 -10.24 7.81 -0.10
N GLU A 31 -11.22 8.52 -0.60
CA GLU A 31 -11.86 8.14 -1.86
C GLU A 31 -10.86 8.19 -3.01
N GLU A 32 -10.04 9.22 -3.02
CA GLU A 32 -9.03 9.37 -4.06
C GLU A 32 -7.99 8.25 -3.96
N ASP A 33 -7.56 7.92 -2.73
CA ASP A 33 -6.59 6.86 -2.54
C ASP A 33 -7.14 5.51 -2.99
N ARG A 34 -8.43 5.28 -2.75
CA ARG A 34 -9.04 4.02 -3.15
C ARG A 34 -9.25 3.91 -4.65
N THR A 35 -9.45 5.03 -5.33
CA THR A 35 -9.78 4.99 -6.75
C THR A 35 -8.59 5.39 -7.60
N VAL A 36 -8.17 6.65 -7.52
CA VAL A 36 -7.15 7.18 -8.42
C VAL A 36 -5.79 6.54 -8.15
N MET A 37 -5.37 6.57 -6.89
CA MET A 37 -4.03 6.07 -6.56
C MET A 37 -3.94 4.56 -6.74
N ALA A 38 -5.01 3.84 -6.38
CA ALA A 38 -5.00 2.39 -6.55
C ALA A 38 -4.89 2.01 -8.02
N ARG A 39 -5.52 2.78 -8.91
CA ARG A 39 -5.43 2.51 -10.34
C ARG A 39 -4.04 2.80 -10.87
N ILE A 40 -3.43 3.88 -10.40
CA ILE A 40 -2.08 4.23 -10.83
C ILE A 40 -1.09 3.16 -10.36
N TYR A 41 -1.13 2.82 -9.08
CA TYR A 41 -0.18 1.86 -8.53
C TYR A 41 -0.44 0.45 -9.07
N GLY A 42 -1.70 0.05 -9.12
CA GLY A 42 -2.03 -1.28 -9.62
C GLY A 42 -1.73 -1.42 -11.10
N GLY A 43 -2.00 -0.38 -11.87
CA GLY A 43 -1.67 -0.37 -13.28
C GLY A 43 -0.17 -0.41 -13.53
N GLY A 44 0.61 0.12 -12.60
CA GLY A 44 2.07 0.09 -12.66
C GLY A 44 2.66 -1.15 -12.02
N GLU A 45 1.81 -2.11 -11.61
CA GLU A 45 2.23 -3.39 -11.05
C GLU A 45 2.96 -3.28 -9.71
N LEU A 46 2.62 -2.28 -8.91
CA LEU A 46 3.10 -2.20 -7.54
C LEU A 46 2.48 -3.35 -6.75
N ALA A 47 3.31 -4.20 -6.17
CA ALA A 47 2.85 -5.47 -5.60
C ALA A 47 1.87 -5.28 -4.45
N ARG A 48 2.11 -4.33 -3.58
CA ARG A 48 1.28 -4.10 -2.40
C ARG A 48 1.04 -2.62 -2.20
N TYR A 49 -0.19 -2.28 -1.84
CA TYR A 49 -0.57 -0.89 -1.56
C TYR A 49 -1.45 -0.89 -0.33
N TRP A 50 -1.04 -0.17 0.70
CA TRP A 50 -1.79 -0.08 1.95
C TRP A 50 -2.39 1.30 2.09
N ILE A 51 -3.64 1.37 2.54
CA ILE A 51 -4.25 2.62 2.94
C ILE A 51 -4.54 2.54 4.42
N ILE A 52 -3.91 3.43 5.20
CA ILE A 52 -4.22 3.56 6.61
C ILE A 52 -5.41 4.50 6.69
N ASN A 53 -6.59 3.92 6.88
CA ASN A 53 -7.85 4.64 6.83
C ASN A 53 -8.16 5.20 8.22
N LEU A 54 -7.87 6.47 8.42
CA LEU A 54 -8.07 7.10 9.72
C LEU A 54 -9.55 7.30 10.03
N VAL A 55 -10.35 7.53 9.01
CA VAL A 55 -11.79 7.75 9.19
C VAL A 55 -12.47 6.46 9.62
N GLY A 56 -12.16 5.35 8.94
CA GLY A 56 -12.75 4.06 9.26
C GLY A 56 -12.02 3.28 10.34
N HIS A 57 -10.88 3.79 10.78
CA HIS A 57 -10.08 3.17 11.83
C HIS A 57 -9.69 1.75 11.45
N GLN A 58 -9.13 1.62 10.27
CA GLN A 58 -8.74 0.31 9.72
C GLN A 58 -7.63 0.49 8.71
N VAL A 59 -6.99 -0.61 8.32
CA VAL A 59 -5.98 -0.60 7.29
C VAL A 59 -6.47 -1.46 6.14
N GLU A 60 -6.38 -0.93 4.93
CA GLU A 60 -6.80 -1.64 3.73
C GLU A 60 -5.55 -2.07 2.97
N VAL A 61 -5.42 -3.36 2.74
CA VAL A 61 -4.25 -3.93 2.09
C VAL A 61 -4.65 -4.42 0.72
N TYR A 62 -4.09 -3.79 -0.31
CA TYR A 62 -4.39 -4.13 -1.69
C TYR A 62 -3.24 -4.95 -2.26
N SER A 63 -3.60 -6.00 -2.98
CA SER A 63 -2.62 -6.88 -3.61
C SER A 63 -3.16 -7.36 -4.94
N GLN A 64 -2.34 -8.11 -5.67
CA GLN A 64 -2.66 -8.64 -6.99
C GLN A 64 -2.94 -7.51 -7.96
N PRO A 65 -1.91 -6.73 -8.30
CA PRO A 65 -2.07 -5.59 -9.21
C PRO A 65 -2.52 -6.04 -10.59
N SER A 66 -3.31 -5.19 -11.22
CA SER A 66 -3.89 -5.50 -12.52
C SER A 66 -2.88 -5.41 -13.66
N GLY A 67 -1.81 -4.63 -13.48
CA GLY A 67 -0.97 -4.26 -14.59
C GLY A 67 -1.79 -3.47 -15.59
N ILE A 68 -1.53 -3.66 -16.87
CA ILE A 68 -2.24 -2.91 -17.91
C ILE A 68 -3.62 -3.49 -18.23
N ALA A 69 -4.01 -4.59 -17.60
CA ALA A 69 -5.31 -5.20 -17.87
C ALA A 69 -6.42 -4.40 -17.21
N GLU A 70 -7.48 -4.14 -17.96
CA GLU A 70 -8.62 -3.42 -17.44
C GLU A 70 -9.53 -4.33 -16.63
N PRO A 71 -10.17 -3.82 -15.61
CA PRO A 71 -10.02 -2.46 -15.07
C PRO A 71 -8.74 -2.34 -14.26
N LEU A 72 -8.14 -1.16 -14.29
CA LEU A 72 -6.90 -0.90 -13.57
C LEU A 72 -7.15 -0.88 -12.07
N GLY A 73 -6.19 -1.36 -11.31
CA GLY A 73 -6.25 -1.35 -9.85
C GLY A 73 -5.73 -2.65 -9.30
N TYR A 74 -6.35 -3.09 -8.21
CA TYR A 74 -5.96 -4.33 -7.54
C TYR A 74 -7.12 -5.31 -7.53
N ARG A 75 -6.79 -6.58 -7.66
CA ARG A 75 -7.82 -7.63 -7.70
C ARG A 75 -8.23 -8.11 -6.31
N HIS A 76 -7.43 -7.77 -5.30
CA HIS A 76 -7.67 -8.25 -3.94
C HIS A 76 -7.50 -7.13 -2.94
N CYS A 77 -8.39 -7.06 -1.97
CA CYS A 77 -8.30 -6.09 -0.87
C CYS A 77 -8.67 -6.78 0.42
N GLU A 78 -7.83 -6.63 1.42
CA GLU A 78 -8.08 -7.24 2.72
C GLU A 78 -8.11 -6.14 3.77
N ILE A 79 -9.09 -6.19 4.67
CA ILE A 79 -9.28 -5.18 5.69
C ILE A 79 -8.76 -5.70 7.02
N PHE A 80 -7.92 -4.92 7.69
CA PHE A 80 -7.39 -5.25 9.00
C PHE A 80 -7.83 -4.20 9.99
N ARG A 81 -8.30 -4.63 11.15
CA ARG A 81 -8.83 -3.73 12.18
C ARG A 81 -7.97 -3.82 13.42
N PRO A 82 -8.13 -2.87 14.37
CA PRO A 82 -7.40 -2.95 15.64
C PRO A 82 -7.62 -4.30 16.29
N GLY A 83 -6.56 -4.87 16.81
CA GLY A 83 -6.59 -6.23 17.36
C GLY A 83 -6.04 -7.26 16.40
N GLN A 84 -5.82 -6.87 15.15
CA GLN A 84 -5.26 -7.77 14.13
C GLN A 84 -3.85 -7.33 13.79
N SER A 85 -3.10 -8.22 13.16
CA SER A 85 -1.76 -7.93 12.68
C SER A 85 -1.72 -8.11 11.17
N ILE A 86 -0.96 -7.25 10.51
CA ILE A 86 -0.83 -7.27 9.06
C ILE A 86 0.49 -7.90 8.69
N PRO A 87 0.50 -8.95 7.88
CA PRO A 87 1.77 -9.49 7.41
C PRO A 87 2.41 -8.50 6.44
N VAL A 88 3.69 -8.23 6.66
CA VAL A 88 4.46 -7.35 5.78
C VAL A 88 5.15 -8.24 4.77
N VAL A 89 4.77 -8.10 3.51
CA VAL A 89 5.29 -8.93 2.44
C VAL A 89 6.10 -8.07 1.48
N ILE A 90 7.36 -8.41 1.33
CA ILE A 90 8.28 -7.72 0.43
C ILE A 90 8.83 -8.77 -0.53
N ASP A 91 8.71 -8.51 -1.83
CA ASP A 91 9.20 -9.44 -2.84
C ASP A 91 8.68 -10.86 -2.60
N GLU A 92 7.38 -10.97 -2.33
CA GLU A 92 6.69 -12.24 -2.14
C GLU A 92 7.15 -13.00 -0.90
N THR A 93 7.85 -12.34 0.02
CA THR A 93 8.33 -12.96 1.24
C THR A 93 7.79 -12.20 2.43
N GLU A 94 7.19 -12.92 3.38
CA GLU A 94 6.72 -12.26 4.60
C GLU A 94 7.91 -12.00 5.50
N VAL A 95 8.20 -10.71 5.74
CA VAL A 95 9.36 -10.31 6.52
C VAL A 95 9.00 -9.93 7.94
N GLY A 96 7.72 -9.91 8.28
CA GLY A 96 7.30 -9.58 9.63
C GLY A 96 5.82 -9.27 9.69
N ARG A 97 5.36 -8.81 10.84
CA ARG A 97 3.98 -8.42 11.03
C ARG A 97 3.92 -7.13 11.80
N ILE A 98 2.89 -6.34 11.53
CA ILE A 98 2.67 -5.08 12.22
C ILE A 98 1.27 -5.11 12.82
N ALA A 99 1.17 -4.83 14.12
CA ALA A 99 -0.13 -4.74 14.76
C ALA A 99 -0.84 -3.47 14.29
N VAL A 100 -2.11 -3.61 13.90
CA VAL A 100 -2.88 -2.46 13.43
C VAL A 100 -2.92 -1.37 14.49
N ALA A 101 -3.05 -1.75 15.76
CA ALA A 101 -3.11 -0.79 16.85
C ALA A 101 -1.84 0.05 16.97
N ASP A 102 -0.72 -0.43 16.42
CA ASP A 102 0.54 0.32 16.48
C ASP A 102 0.63 1.41 15.43
N ILE A 103 -0.17 1.33 14.38
CA ILE A 103 -0.09 2.31 13.29
C ILE A 103 -1.33 3.18 13.16
N LEU A 104 -2.39 2.86 13.89
CA LEU A 104 -3.55 3.74 13.97
C LEU A 104 -3.46 4.57 15.25
N PRO A 105 -3.83 5.85 15.17
CA PRO A 105 -3.80 6.71 16.36
C PRO A 105 -4.86 6.33 17.37
#